data_ebdbd9bf9e9d276003bbbcfb4a41b56c
#
_entry.id   ebdbd9bf9e9d276003bbbcfb4a41b56c
#
_cell.length_a   1.000
_cell.length_b   1.000
_cell.length_c   1.000
_cell.angle_alpha   90.00
_cell.angle_beta   90.00
_cell.angle_gamma   90.00
#
_symmetry.space_group_name_H-M   'P 1'
#
loop_
_entity.id
_entity.type
_entity.pdbx_description
1 polymer ?
#
loop_
_entity_poly.entity_id
_entity_poly.type
_entity_poly.pdbx_seq_one_letter_code
_entity_poly.pdbx_strand_id
1 'polypeptide(L)'
;LFSANHSYKSQNPYKAPLYWNPYEYHITREMAGVQDNYLSEQALSDNINWLEQNLKSYGYNMVCMDGWGDTSQINENGYRKSHSSHWQHDYAWWSQYLQSKGMTLGMYENPLWLHVDANDTNKKIVGTNINVSSLLDANENSLWFKWVQVDRQGAEEYVKGYVKYYADMGIKYLRVDFLSWFESGYDRNLGTVGPQRTKAQYEKALRWMREACDANGVYLSLVMPNLFNTAELEKQYGHLFRINEDAGEGTWYKFSDKDRGHRFNTWSQYANAFDGFIYWSQVTGSNKVQLDGDFLRINTFANDTEKRSVISLNILAGGPVTIADQYDTIGNDLWLYQNTELLELNTAKFVGKPLSNDPSNSNSQIWRGQLSNGDWIIGFFNRENTPQVRSMDFLNQLGVSGQVMVRDLWQHSNLGKMSNISLTVPPHGCVVLKLTKNSSESCNSQTITFPTIQNKDANDSLFSPSATSSAGLPIIYEVNAGPAKIVNNQVQLTGYNGTVYLQAKQNGGDGFCAAIPQLQSFNVTGGHSTQMYVGGTYNNWNMKSMIIENNIWKLKNQVFLAGNYELKFANTNNFTGQDWGNSNGLNGTAQQ
;
A
#
# COMPACT_ATOMS: atom_id res chain seq x y z
N LEU A 1 12.29 -45.19 -0.08
CA LEU A 1 10.93 -45.22 -0.60
C LEU A 1 9.94 -44.93 0.53
N PHE A 2 9.80 -43.71 0.99
CA PHE A 2 8.63 -43.22 1.70
C PHE A 2 8.38 -41.79 1.24
N SER A 3 7.43 -41.60 0.34
CA SER A 3 6.82 -40.31 0.12
C SER A 3 5.97 -40.01 1.36
N ALA A 4 6.53 -39.30 2.31
CA ALA A 4 5.74 -38.70 3.36
C ALA A 4 4.91 -37.57 2.70
N ASN A 5 3.63 -37.82 2.51
CA ASN A 5 2.64 -36.79 2.28
C ASN A 5 2.61 -35.88 3.51
N HIS A 6 3.56 -34.97 3.60
CA HIS A 6 3.45 -33.84 4.51
C HIS A 6 2.42 -32.87 3.91
N SER A 7 1.17 -33.04 4.35
CA SER A 7 0.19 -31.97 4.20
C SER A 7 0.73 -30.77 4.98
N TYR A 8 1.47 -29.90 4.32
CA TYR A 8 1.90 -28.63 4.88
C TYR A 8 0.63 -27.84 5.18
N LYS A 9 0.17 -27.88 6.41
CA LYS A 9 -0.87 -26.97 6.86
C LYS A 9 -0.18 -25.64 7.02
N SER A 10 -0.50 -24.68 6.13
CA SER A 10 0.05 -23.35 6.18
C SER A 10 -0.35 -22.69 7.50
N GLN A 11 0.53 -22.73 8.47
CA GLN A 11 0.41 -21.94 9.68
C GLN A 11 1.32 -20.74 9.52
N ASN A 12 0.75 -19.54 9.59
CA ASN A 12 1.51 -18.32 9.66
C ASN A 12 1.51 -17.81 11.11
N PRO A 13 2.60 -18.05 11.88
CA PRO A 13 2.67 -17.64 13.27
C PRO A 13 2.96 -16.15 13.43
N TYR A 14 3.30 -15.46 12.35
CA TYR A 14 3.77 -14.09 12.38
C TYR A 14 2.62 -13.08 12.37
N LYS A 15 2.86 -11.91 12.97
CA LYS A 15 2.07 -10.71 12.68
C LYS A 15 2.52 -10.13 11.35
N ALA A 16 1.66 -9.37 10.70
CA ALA A 16 2.02 -8.68 9.48
C ALA A 16 3.17 -7.68 9.74
N PRO A 17 4.18 -7.62 8.88
CA PRO A 17 5.33 -6.75 9.10
C PRO A 17 4.98 -5.27 8.97
N LEU A 18 5.63 -4.45 9.80
CA LEU A 18 5.63 -3.00 9.71
C LEU A 18 7.06 -2.58 9.36
N TYR A 19 7.27 -2.01 8.18
CA TYR A 19 8.63 -1.71 7.73
C TYR A 19 8.71 -0.53 6.75
N TRP A 20 9.92 -0.01 6.62
CA TRP A 20 10.31 0.93 5.59
C TRP A 20 11.08 0.24 4.46
N ASN A 21 10.93 0.76 3.23
CA ASN A 21 11.67 0.33 2.05
C ASN A 21 12.04 1.52 1.16
N PRO A 22 13.07 1.42 0.31
CA PRO A 22 13.56 2.52 -0.52
C PRO A 22 12.79 2.71 -1.84
N TYR A 23 11.61 2.16 -2.01
CA TYR A 23 10.89 2.20 -3.29
C TYR A 23 10.69 3.62 -3.81
N GLU A 24 10.29 4.57 -2.96
CA GLU A 24 10.10 5.96 -3.38
C GLU A 24 11.40 6.60 -3.88
N TYR A 25 12.51 6.32 -3.21
CA TYR A 25 13.82 6.80 -3.65
C TYR A 25 14.12 6.37 -5.09
N HIS A 26 13.87 5.12 -5.40
CA HIS A 26 14.16 4.56 -6.72
C HIS A 26 13.15 5.01 -7.78
N ILE A 27 11.85 4.93 -7.51
CA ILE A 27 10.83 5.26 -8.51
C ILE A 27 10.84 6.74 -8.89
N THR A 28 11.09 7.64 -7.95
CA THR A 28 11.18 9.07 -8.25
C THR A 28 12.40 9.41 -9.09
N ARG A 29 13.53 8.75 -8.86
CA ARG A 29 14.75 8.89 -9.66
C ARG A 29 14.59 8.30 -11.07
N GLU A 30 13.94 7.14 -11.17
CA GLU A 30 13.63 6.52 -12.48
C GLU A 30 12.72 7.43 -13.29
N MET A 31 11.64 7.95 -12.69
CA MET A 31 10.73 8.89 -13.34
C MET A 31 11.40 10.21 -13.74
N ALA A 32 12.45 10.60 -13.04
CA ALA A 32 13.29 11.76 -13.38
C ALA A 32 14.38 11.45 -14.43
N GLY A 33 14.46 10.20 -14.91
CA GLY A 33 15.44 9.78 -15.92
C GLY A 33 16.88 9.69 -15.40
N VAL A 34 17.06 9.51 -14.09
CA VAL A 34 18.39 9.35 -13.49
C VAL A 34 18.98 8.00 -13.90
N GLN A 35 20.14 8.03 -14.56
CA GLN A 35 20.78 6.82 -15.12
C GLN A 35 21.38 5.93 -14.02
N ASP A 36 22.08 6.49 -13.05
CA ASP A 36 22.67 5.76 -11.93
C ASP A 36 21.71 5.73 -10.74
N ASN A 37 20.67 4.89 -10.84
CA ASN A 37 19.62 4.80 -9.85
C ASN A 37 19.95 3.77 -8.76
N TYR A 38 21.10 3.89 -8.11
CA TYR A 38 21.43 3.11 -6.92
C TYR A 38 21.08 3.84 -5.64
N LEU A 39 20.76 3.11 -4.58
CA LEU A 39 20.58 3.66 -3.25
C LEU A 39 21.93 3.96 -2.62
N SER A 40 22.21 5.21 -2.27
CA SER A 40 23.43 5.54 -1.54
C SER A 40 23.35 5.10 -0.07
N GLU A 41 24.48 4.72 0.51
CA GLU A 41 24.55 4.38 1.94
C GLU A 41 24.13 5.56 2.84
N GLN A 42 24.38 6.80 2.39
CA GLN A 42 23.93 7.98 3.12
C GLN A 42 22.42 8.09 3.13
N ALA A 43 21.75 7.95 1.98
CA ALA A 43 20.28 8.00 1.90
C ALA A 43 19.65 6.86 2.72
N LEU A 44 20.23 5.67 2.68
CA LEU A 44 19.80 4.55 3.53
C LEU A 44 19.94 4.89 5.02
N SER A 45 21.09 5.41 5.44
CA SER A 45 21.37 5.77 6.83
C SER A 45 20.42 6.87 7.33
N ASP A 46 20.13 7.89 6.52
CA ASP A 46 19.21 8.98 6.88
C ASP A 46 17.80 8.45 7.13
N ASN A 47 17.31 7.57 6.26
CA ASN A 47 16.00 6.93 6.44
C ASN A 47 15.98 5.98 7.65
N ILE A 48 17.04 5.22 7.92
CA ILE A 48 17.17 4.37 9.10
C ILE A 48 17.10 5.21 10.38
N ASN A 49 17.84 6.32 10.45
CA ASN A 49 17.85 7.21 11.60
C ASN A 49 16.47 7.85 11.83
N TRP A 50 15.81 8.27 10.76
CA TRP A 50 14.45 8.79 10.84
C TRP A 50 13.46 7.74 11.34
N LEU A 51 13.52 6.51 10.81
CA LEU A 51 12.67 5.38 11.23
C LEU A 51 12.88 5.07 12.72
N GLU A 52 14.14 4.99 13.17
CA GLU A 52 14.50 4.74 14.56
C GLU A 52 13.90 5.79 15.49
N GLN A 53 14.05 7.06 15.15
CA GLN A 53 13.61 8.18 15.98
C GLN A 53 12.10 8.35 16.05
N ASN A 54 11.39 8.09 14.95
CA ASN A 54 10.00 8.50 14.80
C ASN A 54 9.00 7.34 14.78
N LEU A 55 9.39 6.15 14.34
CA LEU A 55 8.46 5.07 14.03
C LEU A 55 8.78 3.73 14.74
N LYS A 56 10.02 3.53 15.17
CA LYS A 56 10.41 2.28 15.83
C LYS A 56 9.57 1.98 17.08
N SER A 57 9.29 3.00 17.92
CA SER A 57 8.45 2.84 19.12
C SER A 57 7.01 2.45 18.80
N TYR A 58 6.56 2.66 17.56
CA TYR A 58 5.25 2.26 17.04
C TYR A 58 5.26 0.86 16.39
N GLY A 59 6.39 0.16 16.41
CA GLY A 59 6.51 -1.20 15.89
C GLY A 59 7.08 -1.31 14.48
N TYR A 60 7.44 -0.21 13.82
CA TYR A 60 8.15 -0.21 12.55
C TYR A 60 9.64 -0.45 12.81
N ASN A 61 10.02 -1.71 12.90
CA ASN A 61 11.36 -2.10 13.34
C ASN A 61 12.14 -2.89 12.28
N MET A 62 11.75 -2.78 11.02
CA MET A 62 12.44 -3.44 9.92
C MET A 62 12.68 -2.47 8.76
N VAL A 63 13.81 -2.64 8.10
CA VAL A 63 14.14 -2.02 6.81
C VAL A 63 14.27 -3.14 5.80
N CYS A 64 13.46 -3.14 4.76
CA CYS A 64 13.56 -4.09 3.66
C CYS A 64 14.30 -3.43 2.50
N MET A 65 15.44 -4.00 2.11
CA MET A 65 16.15 -3.57 0.91
C MET A 65 15.38 -4.05 -0.31
N ASP A 66 14.81 -3.13 -1.06
CA ASP A 66 13.92 -3.41 -2.18
C ASP A 66 14.41 -2.81 -3.48
N GLY A 67 14.21 -3.53 -4.59
CA GLY A 67 14.44 -3.08 -5.97
C GLY A 67 15.88 -2.68 -6.32
N TRP A 68 16.09 -2.35 -7.54
CA TRP A 68 17.22 -1.62 -8.16
C TRP A 68 18.64 -1.90 -7.62
N GLY A 69 18.91 -3.10 -7.10
CA GLY A 69 20.26 -3.48 -6.73
C GLY A 69 21.14 -3.61 -7.97
N ASP A 70 22.30 -2.94 -7.99
CA ASP A 70 23.18 -2.82 -9.15
C ASP A 70 24.48 -3.62 -9.04
N THR A 71 24.60 -4.49 -8.04
CA THR A 71 25.83 -5.22 -7.81
C THR A 71 25.82 -6.63 -8.41
N SER A 72 26.99 -7.06 -8.89
CA SER A 72 27.30 -8.45 -9.21
C SER A 72 28.16 -9.14 -8.14
N GLN A 73 28.39 -8.52 -6.99
CA GLN A 73 29.21 -9.11 -5.93
C GLN A 73 28.49 -10.30 -5.29
N ILE A 74 29.09 -11.47 -5.44
CA ILE A 74 28.58 -12.74 -4.91
C ILE A 74 29.65 -13.43 -4.04
N ASN A 75 29.18 -14.26 -3.11
CA ASN A 75 30.07 -15.09 -2.29
C ASN A 75 30.51 -16.38 -3.04
N GLU A 76 31.17 -17.30 -2.34
CA GLU A 76 31.62 -18.58 -2.88
C GLU A 76 30.50 -19.53 -3.28
N ASN A 77 29.27 -19.28 -2.82
CA ASN A 77 28.07 -20.04 -3.15
C ASN A 77 27.19 -19.36 -4.22
N GLY A 78 27.65 -18.25 -4.79
CA GLY A 78 26.89 -17.50 -5.80
C GLY A 78 25.77 -16.63 -5.24
N TYR A 79 25.73 -16.38 -3.93
CA TYR A 79 24.74 -15.53 -3.29
C TYR A 79 25.20 -14.08 -3.22
N ARG A 80 24.28 -13.15 -3.45
CA ARG A 80 24.54 -11.72 -3.45
C ARG A 80 24.98 -11.21 -2.08
N LYS A 81 26.02 -10.38 -2.04
CA LYS A 81 26.61 -9.87 -0.79
C LYS A 81 26.22 -8.44 -0.44
N SER A 82 25.87 -7.63 -1.43
CA SER A 82 25.66 -6.21 -1.29
C SER A 82 24.53 -5.76 -2.22
N HIS A 83 23.89 -4.64 -1.92
CA HIS A 83 22.83 -4.04 -2.75
C HIS A 83 23.43 -3.27 -3.94
N SER A 84 24.55 -2.61 -3.75
CA SER A 84 25.17 -1.77 -4.77
C SER A 84 26.68 -1.98 -4.83
N SER A 85 27.24 -1.89 -6.03
CA SER A 85 28.68 -1.86 -6.26
C SER A 85 29.34 -0.59 -5.70
N HIS A 86 28.57 0.46 -5.44
CA HIS A 86 29.03 1.72 -4.87
C HIS A 86 29.06 1.72 -3.33
N TRP A 87 28.53 0.66 -2.69
CA TRP A 87 28.53 0.56 -1.25
C TRP A 87 29.89 0.15 -0.70
N GLN A 88 30.26 0.73 0.44
CA GLN A 88 31.44 0.34 1.21
C GLN A 88 31.15 -0.88 2.09
N HIS A 89 29.88 -1.06 2.47
CA HIS A 89 29.43 -2.10 3.40
C HIS A 89 28.54 -3.12 2.69
N ASP A 90 28.65 -4.37 3.11
CA ASP A 90 27.82 -5.46 2.64
C ASP A 90 26.53 -5.64 3.48
N TYR A 91 25.68 -6.58 3.09
CA TYR A 91 24.45 -6.87 3.84
C TYR A 91 24.69 -7.35 5.27
N ALA A 92 25.79 -8.05 5.54
CA ALA A 92 26.12 -8.50 6.89
C ALA A 92 26.40 -7.30 7.80
N TRP A 93 27.14 -6.31 7.32
CA TRP A 93 27.39 -5.08 8.07
C TRP A 93 26.09 -4.30 8.32
N TRP A 94 25.26 -4.11 7.30
CA TRP A 94 23.98 -3.40 7.45
C TRP A 94 23.02 -4.12 8.38
N SER A 95 23.00 -5.44 8.35
CA SER A 95 22.21 -6.23 9.29
C SER A 95 22.66 -6.02 10.74
N GLN A 96 23.98 -6.04 11.00
CA GLN A 96 24.53 -5.77 12.33
C GLN A 96 24.26 -4.33 12.79
N TYR A 97 24.38 -3.36 11.87
CA TYR A 97 24.07 -1.96 12.16
C TYR A 97 22.59 -1.79 12.59
N LEU A 98 21.66 -2.38 11.88
CA LEU A 98 20.24 -2.36 12.24
C LEU A 98 19.97 -3.08 13.58
N GLN A 99 20.61 -4.23 13.81
CA GLN A 99 20.49 -4.95 15.07
C GLN A 99 20.99 -4.12 16.26
N SER A 100 22.07 -3.36 16.09
CA SER A 100 22.58 -2.44 17.13
C SER A 100 21.57 -1.36 17.52
N LYS A 101 20.66 -1.03 16.61
CA LYS A 101 19.53 -0.11 16.81
C LYS A 101 18.24 -0.82 17.27
N GLY A 102 18.27 -2.14 17.48
CA GLY A 102 17.08 -2.95 17.81
C GLY A 102 16.10 -3.05 16.64
N MET A 103 16.60 -3.02 15.41
CA MET A 103 15.86 -3.19 14.17
C MET A 103 16.39 -4.39 13.39
N THR A 104 15.70 -4.80 12.35
CA THR A 104 16.07 -5.94 11.49
C THR A 104 16.19 -5.54 10.03
N LEU A 105 17.02 -6.27 9.29
CA LEU A 105 17.09 -6.18 7.84
C LEU A 105 16.14 -7.20 7.21
N GLY A 106 15.34 -6.75 6.24
CA GLY A 106 14.61 -7.58 5.30
C GLY A 106 15.25 -7.49 3.92
N MET A 107 15.03 -8.50 3.09
CA MET A 107 15.65 -8.58 1.77
C MET A 107 14.62 -8.74 0.67
N TYR A 108 14.81 -7.98 -0.40
CA TYR A 108 14.20 -8.21 -1.70
C TYR A 108 15.20 -9.01 -2.54
N GLU A 109 15.05 -10.32 -2.50
CA GLU A 109 15.89 -11.25 -3.24
C GLU A 109 15.08 -12.50 -3.58
N ASN A 110 15.45 -13.16 -4.67
CA ASN A 110 14.77 -14.37 -5.08
C ASN A 110 15.75 -15.55 -5.12
N PRO A 111 15.58 -16.57 -4.27
CA PRO A 111 16.44 -17.76 -4.26
C PRO A 111 16.45 -18.56 -5.57
N LEU A 112 15.55 -18.22 -6.51
CA LEU A 112 15.50 -18.83 -7.84
C LEU A 112 16.35 -18.07 -8.86
N TRP A 113 16.92 -16.90 -8.50
CA TRP A 113 17.85 -16.18 -9.37
C TRP A 113 19.26 -16.71 -9.22
N LEU A 114 19.94 -16.87 -10.37
CA LEU A 114 21.35 -17.22 -10.43
C LEU A 114 22.16 -15.99 -10.86
N HIS A 115 23.15 -15.64 -10.05
CA HIS A 115 24.07 -14.53 -10.29
C HIS A 115 25.42 -14.97 -10.86
N VAL A 116 25.50 -16.21 -11.35
CA VAL A 116 26.69 -16.79 -11.96
C VAL A 116 26.54 -16.89 -13.47
N ASP A 117 27.68 -16.91 -14.18
CA ASP A 117 27.72 -17.21 -15.61
C ASP A 117 28.04 -18.69 -15.87
N ALA A 118 27.77 -19.15 -17.10
CA ALA A 118 27.99 -20.56 -17.47
C ALA A 118 29.49 -20.98 -17.33
N ASN A 119 30.40 -20.04 -17.45
CA ASN A 119 31.84 -20.28 -17.32
C ASN A 119 32.35 -20.14 -15.87
N ASP A 120 31.49 -19.78 -14.93
CA ASP A 120 31.87 -19.64 -13.52
C ASP A 120 31.94 -21.01 -12.84
N THR A 121 33.10 -21.62 -12.84
CA THR A 121 33.36 -22.96 -12.27
C THR A 121 33.82 -22.93 -10.82
N ASN A 122 34.03 -21.75 -10.25
CA ASN A 122 34.61 -21.58 -8.91
C ASN A 122 33.54 -21.48 -7.81
N LYS A 123 32.28 -21.29 -8.17
CA LYS A 123 31.17 -21.20 -7.21
C LYS A 123 30.55 -22.56 -6.98
N LYS A 124 30.45 -22.96 -5.71
CA LYS A 124 29.93 -24.27 -5.33
C LYS A 124 28.60 -24.15 -4.59
N ILE A 125 27.70 -25.06 -4.87
CA ILE A 125 26.47 -25.21 -4.08
C ILE A 125 26.87 -25.61 -2.67
N VAL A 126 26.32 -24.91 -1.68
CA VAL A 126 26.67 -25.08 -0.27
C VAL A 126 26.58 -26.56 0.15
N GLY A 127 27.62 -27.05 0.83
CA GLY A 127 27.70 -28.45 1.30
C GLY A 127 27.93 -29.49 0.20
N THR A 128 28.22 -29.08 -1.04
CA THR A 128 28.45 -30.00 -2.17
C THR A 128 29.70 -29.65 -2.95
N ASN A 129 30.11 -30.54 -3.89
CA ASN A 129 31.12 -30.26 -4.89
C ASN A 129 30.53 -29.81 -6.25
N ILE A 130 29.22 -29.58 -6.31
CA ILE A 130 28.50 -29.23 -7.54
C ILE A 130 28.71 -27.75 -7.82
N ASN A 131 29.00 -27.39 -9.07
CA ASN A 131 29.10 -25.99 -9.49
C ASN A 131 27.71 -25.35 -9.53
N VAL A 132 27.57 -24.13 -9.03
CA VAL A 132 26.32 -23.35 -9.12
C VAL A 132 25.92 -23.16 -10.58
N SER A 133 26.89 -22.96 -11.49
CA SER A 133 26.63 -22.82 -12.94
C SER A 133 25.96 -24.05 -13.58
N SER A 134 26.00 -25.24 -12.92
CA SER A 134 25.28 -26.42 -13.41
C SER A 134 23.75 -26.27 -13.30
N LEU A 135 23.27 -25.32 -12.51
CA LEU A 135 21.83 -25.02 -12.38
C LEU A 135 21.29 -24.11 -13.48
N LEU A 136 22.17 -23.52 -14.30
CA LEU A 136 21.80 -22.73 -15.47
C LEU A 136 21.32 -23.64 -16.60
N ASP A 137 20.33 -23.19 -17.37
CA ASP A 137 20.04 -23.75 -18.68
C ASP A 137 20.56 -22.83 -19.77
N ALA A 138 21.56 -23.30 -20.52
CA ALA A 138 22.17 -22.54 -21.61
C ALA A 138 21.19 -22.21 -22.75
N ASN A 139 20.07 -22.96 -22.85
CA ASN A 139 19.04 -22.76 -23.86
C ASN A 139 17.85 -21.94 -23.35
N GLU A 140 17.82 -21.56 -22.06
CA GLU A 140 16.76 -20.75 -21.51
C GLU A 140 16.91 -19.29 -21.99
N ASN A 141 15.97 -18.83 -22.79
CA ASN A 141 15.87 -17.44 -23.19
C ASN A 141 14.94 -16.70 -22.25
N SER A 142 15.49 -16.16 -21.16
CA SER A 142 14.80 -15.32 -20.20
C SER A 142 15.20 -13.86 -20.37
N LEU A 143 14.26 -12.91 -20.19
CA LEU A 143 14.47 -11.51 -20.51
C LEU A 143 15.56 -10.85 -19.63
N TRP A 144 15.48 -11.04 -18.30
CA TRP A 144 16.38 -10.36 -17.34
C TRP A 144 17.02 -11.29 -16.33
N PHE A 145 16.43 -12.46 -16.04
CA PHE A 145 16.86 -13.31 -14.97
C PHE A 145 17.38 -14.65 -15.49
N LYS A 146 18.44 -15.14 -14.87
CA LYS A 146 18.89 -16.52 -15.00
C LYS A 146 18.21 -17.31 -13.89
N TRP A 147 17.34 -18.25 -14.26
CA TRP A 147 16.56 -19.00 -13.29
C TRP A 147 17.20 -20.33 -12.92
N VAL A 148 17.08 -20.71 -11.63
CA VAL A 148 17.43 -22.05 -11.15
C VAL A 148 16.60 -23.09 -11.87
N GLN A 149 17.26 -24.09 -12.47
CA GLN A 149 16.59 -25.27 -13.01
C GLN A 149 16.31 -26.26 -11.87
N VAL A 150 15.08 -26.23 -11.34
CA VAL A 150 14.68 -26.94 -10.09
C VAL A 150 14.70 -28.46 -10.20
N ASP A 151 14.86 -29.04 -11.39
CA ASP A 151 15.00 -30.48 -11.60
C ASP A 151 16.44 -30.96 -11.63
N ARG A 152 17.41 -30.02 -11.54
CA ARG A 152 18.83 -30.37 -11.54
C ARG A 152 19.34 -30.71 -10.14
N GLN A 153 20.31 -31.60 -10.10
CA GLN A 153 20.98 -31.99 -8.85
C GLN A 153 21.59 -30.76 -8.15
N GLY A 154 21.32 -30.62 -6.87
CA GLY A 154 21.81 -29.50 -6.05
C GLY A 154 20.90 -28.26 -6.03
N ALA A 155 19.79 -28.25 -6.81
CA ALA A 155 18.90 -27.10 -6.86
C ALA A 155 18.21 -26.85 -5.50
N GLU A 156 17.82 -27.90 -4.80
CA GLU A 156 17.23 -27.78 -3.45
C GLU A 156 18.22 -27.19 -2.47
N GLU A 157 19.43 -27.72 -2.46
CA GLU A 157 20.51 -27.24 -1.59
C GLU A 157 20.85 -25.79 -1.87
N TYR A 158 20.87 -25.37 -3.14
CA TYR A 158 21.11 -23.99 -3.52
C TYR A 158 20.01 -23.05 -2.98
N VAL A 159 18.73 -23.38 -3.24
CA VAL A 159 17.59 -22.55 -2.81
C VAL A 159 17.52 -22.46 -1.28
N LYS A 160 17.64 -23.60 -0.59
CA LYS A 160 17.63 -23.63 0.88
C LYS A 160 18.85 -22.96 1.49
N GLY A 161 20.01 -23.14 0.89
CA GLY A 161 21.24 -22.48 1.29
C GLY A 161 21.20 -20.96 1.13
N TYR A 162 20.51 -20.46 0.10
CA TYR A 162 20.31 -19.04 -0.13
C TYR A 162 19.51 -18.38 1.03
N VAL A 163 18.40 -19.00 1.42
CA VAL A 163 17.62 -18.53 2.56
C VAL A 163 18.42 -18.57 3.86
N LYS A 164 19.14 -19.69 4.08
CA LYS A 164 19.98 -19.83 5.27
C LYS A 164 21.10 -18.79 5.35
N TYR A 165 21.74 -18.50 4.22
CA TYR A 165 22.80 -17.48 4.15
C TYR A 165 22.35 -16.13 4.67
N TYR A 166 21.17 -15.67 4.26
CA TYR A 166 20.61 -14.42 4.76
C TYR A 166 20.12 -14.53 6.22
N ALA A 167 19.53 -15.66 6.59
CA ALA A 167 19.10 -15.88 7.96
C ALA A 167 20.28 -15.87 8.95
N ASP A 168 21.42 -16.42 8.56
CA ASP A 168 22.66 -16.43 9.37
C ASP A 168 23.20 -14.99 9.63
N MET A 169 22.91 -14.04 8.74
CA MET A 169 23.18 -12.62 8.95
C MET A 169 22.18 -11.94 9.89
N GLY A 170 21.10 -12.62 10.29
CA GLY A 170 20.02 -12.06 11.11
C GLY A 170 18.86 -11.47 10.33
N ILE A 171 18.78 -11.70 9.03
CA ILE A 171 17.67 -11.30 8.18
C ILE A 171 16.45 -12.14 8.50
N LYS A 172 15.28 -11.49 8.69
CA LYS A 172 14.04 -12.12 9.14
C LYS A 172 12.88 -12.02 8.15
N TYR A 173 13.10 -11.40 7.00
CA TYR A 173 12.08 -11.20 5.96
C TYR A 173 12.71 -11.36 4.58
N LEU A 174 12.06 -12.16 3.74
CA LEU A 174 12.46 -12.37 2.35
C LEU A 174 11.28 -12.08 1.44
N ARG A 175 11.43 -11.07 0.57
CA ARG A 175 10.48 -10.65 -0.45
C ARG A 175 10.93 -11.19 -1.80
N VAL A 176 10.20 -12.19 -2.32
CA VAL A 176 10.55 -12.95 -3.52
C VAL A 176 9.67 -12.52 -4.67
N ASP A 177 10.24 -11.83 -5.64
CA ASP A 177 9.51 -11.22 -6.76
C ASP A 177 9.63 -12.00 -8.07
N PHE A 178 8.83 -11.59 -9.05
CA PHE A 178 8.77 -12.14 -10.41
C PHE A 178 8.34 -13.62 -10.48
N LEU A 179 7.55 -14.09 -9.53
CA LEU A 179 7.10 -15.49 -9.49
C LEU A 179 6.24 -15.88 -10.68
N SER A 180 5.44 -14.95 -11.22
CA SER A 180 4.67 -15.20 -12.45
C SER A 180 5.56 -15.46 -13.67
N TRP A 181 6.70 -14.78 -13.75
CA TRP A 181 7.67 -15.01 -14.82
C TRP A 181 8.36 -16.37 -14.68
N PHE A 182 8.70 -16.74 -13.46
CA PHE A 182 9.24 -18.08 -13.20
C PHE A 182 8.24 -19.18 -13.55
N GLU A 183 6.97 -19.04 -13.18
CA GLU A 183 5.94 -20.05 -13.40
C GLU A 183 5.52 -20.13 -14.88
N SER A 184 5.02 -19.00 -15.43
CA SER A 184 4.37 -19.00 -16.75
C SER A 184 5.29 -18.62 -17.91
N GLY A 185 6.45 -18.02 -17.62
CA GLY A 185 7.31 -17.46 -18.66
C GLY A 185 6.67 -16.33 -19.45
N TYR A 186 5.64 -15.68 -18.90
CA TYR A 186 4.83 -14.71 -19.61
C TYR A 186 4.53 -13.47 -18.74
N ASP A 187 4.61 -12.31 -19.37
CA ASP A 187 4.15 -11.04 -18.83
C ASP A 187 3.13 -10.43 -19.80
N ARG A 188 2.04 -9.85 -19.27
CA ARG A 188 0.95 -9.32 -20.12
C ARG A 188 1.35 -8.12 -20.97
N ASN A 189 2.37 -7.35 -20.57
CA ASN A 189 2.84 -6.17 -21.29
C ASN A 189 4.03 -6.48 -22.18
N LEU A 190 4.91 -7.39 -21.74
CA LEU A 190 6.15 -7.74 -22.44
C LEU A 190 6.03 -9.01 -23.30
N GLY A 191 4.96 -9.81 -23.09
CA GLY A 191 4.79 -11.09 -23.78
C GLY A 191 5.62 -12.21 -23.15
N THR A 192 6.32 -13.01 -23.95
CA THR A 192 7.18 -14.10 -23.47
C THR A 192 8.43 -13.53 -22.80
N VAL A 193 8.66 -13.90 -21.54
CA VAL A 193 9.80 -13.47 -20.72
C VAL A 193 10.70 -14.64 -20.27
N GLY A 194 10.33 -15.87 -20.58
CA GLY A 194 11.07 -17.09 -20.26
C GLY A 194 10.27 -18.33 -20.62
N PRO A 195 10.76 -19.53 -20.24
CA PRO A 195 10.02 -20.76 -20.44
C PRO A 195 8.91 -20.94 -19.41
N GLN A 196 7.82 -21.55 -19.84
CA GLN A 196 6.77 -22.01 -18.91
C GLN A 196 7.26 -23.22 -18.12
N ARG A 197 6.97 -23.24 -16.83
CA ARG A 197 7.24 -24.37 -15.95
C ARG A 197 5.96 -25.13 -15.60
N THR A 198 6.11 -26.40 -15.26
CA THR A 198 4.99 -27.21 -14.78
C THR A 198 4.57 -26.76 -13.38
N LYS A 199 3.30 -27.03 -13.01
CA LYS A 199 2.81 -26.80 -11.64
C LYS A 199 3.69 -27.49 -10.59
N ALA A 200 4.19 -28.70 -10.89
CA ALA A 200 5.07 -29.44 -9.99
C ALA A 200 6.44 -28.77 -9.77
N GLN A 201 7.00 -28.15 -10.82
CA GLN A 201 8.26 -27.38 -10.71
C GLN A 201 8.05 -26.09 -9.88
N TYR A 202 6.94 -25.39 -10.11
CA TYR A 202 6.59 -24.20 -9.34
C TYR A 202 6.33 -24.52 -7.86
N GLU A 203 5.53 -25.56 -7.59
CA GLU A 203 5.27 -26.04 -6.23
C GLU A 203 6.56 -26.45 -5.51
N LYS A 204 7.45 -27.17 -6.19
CA LYS A 204 8.76 -27.57 -5.66
C LYS A 204 9.57 -26.37 -5.21
N ALA A 205 9.63 -25.31 -6.03
CA ALA A 205 10.34 -24.07 -5.72
C ALA A 205 9.73 -23.38 -4.49
N LEU A 206 8.41 -23.19 -4.44
CA LEU A 206 7.74 -22.56 -3.31
C LEU A 206 7.93 -23.36 -2.02
N ARG A 207 7.84 -24.69 -2.10
CA ARG A 207 8.01 -25.59 -0.96
C ARG A 207 9.41 -25.47 -0.37
N TRP A 208 10.46 -25.51 -1.18
CA TRP A 208 11.84 -25.39 -0.69
C TRP A 208 12.10 -24.04 -0.02
N MET A 209 11.60 -22.96 -0.60
CA MET A 209 11.71 -21.63 0.02
C MET A 209 10.98 -21.58 1.35
N ARG A 210 9.74 -22.13 1.43
CA ARG A 210 8.97 -22.16 2.67
C ARG A 210 9.61 -23.01 3.75
N GLU A 211 10.08 -24.21 3.43
CA GLU A 211 10.78 -25.10 4.35
C GLU A 211 12.03 -24.44 4.94
N ALA A 212 12.82 -23.78 4.09
CA ALA A 212 14.02 -23.08 4.54
C ALA A 212 13.68 -21.84 5.39
N CYS A 213 12.64 -21.09 5.03
CA CYS A 213 12.18 -19.94 5.81
C CYS A 213 11.69 -20.36 7.20
N ASP A 214 10.87 -21.41 7.29
CA ASP A 214 10.38 -21.93 8.57
C ASP A 214 11.51 -22.46 9.45
N ALA A 215 12.47 -23.18 8.87
CA ALA A 215 13.63 -23.73 9.60
C ALA A 215 14.54 -22.63 10.16
N ASN A 216 14.55 -21.43 9.57
CA ASN A 216 15.45 -20.34 9.95
C ASN A 216 14.72 -19.13 10.55
N GLY A 217 13.41 -19.21 10.76
CA GLY A 217 12.62 -18.12 11.33
C GLY A 217 12.55 -16.89 10.43
N VAL A 218 12.46 -17.10 9.11
CA VAL A 218 12.34 -16.05 8.09
C VAL A 218 10.90 -15.98 7.60
N TYR A 219 10.38 -14.77 7.49
CA TYR A 219 9.06 -14.50 6.94
C TYR A 219 9.13 -14.46 5.41
N LEU A 220 8.34 -15.28 4.73
CA LEU A 220 8.33 -15.39 3.26
C LEU A 220 7.19 -14.60 2.63
N SER A 221 7.54 -13.59 1.84
CA SER A 221 6.63 -12.79 1.02
C SER A 221 6.75 -13.17 -0.45
N LEU A 222 5.64 -13.58 -1.06
CA LEU A 222 5.55 -13.94 -2.47
C LEU A 222 5.03 -12.74 -3.27
N VAL A 223 5.81 -12.29 -4.26
CA VAL A 223 5.48 -11.12 -5.08
C VAL A 223 5.31 -11.52 -6.54
N MET A 224 4.41 -10.83 -7.23
CA MET A 224 3.99 -11.16 -8.59
C MET A 224 3.59 -12.64 -8.79
N PRO A 225 2.85 -13.30 -7.86
CA PRO A 225 2.43 -14.67 -8.12
C PRO A 225 1.20 -14.69 -9.04
N ASN A 226 1.09 -15.70 -9.88
CA ASN A 226 -0.15 -15.97 -10.59
C ASN A 226 -1.16 -16.60 -9.64
N LEU A 227 -2.05 -15.80 -9.07
CA LEU A 227 -3.05 -16.25 -8.09
C LEU A 227 -4.24 -16.89 -8.80
N PHE A 228 -4.02 -18.00 -9.47
CA PHE A 228 -5.08 -18.68 -10.20
C PHE A 228 -6.19 -19.19 -9.27
N ASN A 229 -7.41 -18.78 -9.53
CA ASN A 229 -8.62 -19.18 -8.80
C ASN A 229 -8.56 -18.97 -7.28
N THR A 230 -8.02 -19.92 -6.53
CA THR A 230 -8.02 -19.97 -5.07
C THR A 230 -6.64 -19.75 -4.45
N ALA A 231 -5.63 -19.37 -5.23
CA ALA A 231 -4.24 -19.24 -4.80
C ALA A 231 -3.74 -20.48 -4.03
N GLU A 232 -3.97 -21.67 -4.60
CA GLU A 232 -3.75 -22.95 -3.89
C GLU A 232 -2.34 -23.11 -3.34
N LEU A 233 -1.33 -22.79 -4.14
CA LEU A 233 0.08 -22.95 -3.77
C LEU A 233 0.55 -21.78 -2.91
N GLU A 234 0.16 -20.57 -3.26
CA GLU A 234 0.59 -19.35 -2.59
C GLU A 234 0.07 -19.29 -1.14
N LYS A 235 -1.21 -19.65 -0.90
CA LYS A 235 -1.76 -19.72 0.46
C LYS A 235 -1.17 -20.87 1.29
N GLN A 236 -0.63 -21.90 0.63
CA GLN A 236 0.01 -23.02 1.30
C GLN A 236 1.46 -22.70 1.68
N TYR A 237 2.21 -22.07 0.79
CA TYR A 237 3.65 -21.89 0.94
C TYR A 237 4.07 -20.47 1.30
N GLY A 238 3.28 -19.42 1.01
CA GLY A 238 3.57 -18.06 1.44
C GLY A 238 3.15 -17.78 2.89
N HIS A 239 3.86 -16.90 3.58
CA HIS A 239 3.32 -16.25 4.77
C HIS A 239 2.49 -15.02 4.35
N LEU A 240 2.89 -14.39 3.25
CA LEU A 240 2.29 -13.22 2.63
C LEU A 240 2.33 -13.38 1.12
N PHE A 241 1.32 -12.88 0.41
CA PHE A 241 1.44 -12.71 -1.03
C PHE A 241 0.84 -11.39 -1.52
N ARG A 242 1.45 -10.84 -2.55
CA ARG A 242 1.01 -9.63 -3.24
C ARG A 242 -0.24 -9.90 -4.07
N ILE A 243 -1.25 -9.04 -3.96
CA ILE A 243 -2.60 -9.26 -4.51
C ILE A 243 -2.98 -8.34 -5.68
N ASN A 244 -2.20 -7.31 -5.96
CA ASN A 244 -2.52 -6.29 -6.96
C ASN A 244 -1.28 -5.85 -7.73
N GLU A 245 -1.51 -5.12 -8.83
CA GLU A 245 -0.45 -4.41 -9.55
C GLU A 245 0.32 -3.46 -8.64
N ASP A 246 1.45 -2.96 -9.15
CA ASP A 246 2.25 -1.98 -8.45
C ASP A 246 1.39 -0.77 -8.09
N ALA A 247 1.18 -0.60 -6.80
CA ALA A 247 0.49 0.53 -6.20
C ALA A 247 1.45 1.52 -5.54
N GLY A 248 2.72 1.13 -5.37
CA GLY A 248 3.78 1.95 -4.79
C GLY A 248 4.08 3.23 -5.56
N GLU A 249 3.69 3.35 -6.82
CA GLU A 249 3.70 4.63 -7.55
C GLU A 249 2.81 5.69 -6.88
N GLY A 250 1.85 5.26 -6.05
CA GLY A 250 1.01 6.11 -5.22
C GLY A 250 -0.33 6.46 -5.83
N THR A 251 -0.99 7.41 -5.18
CA THR A 251 -2.31 7.98 -5.48
C THR A 251 -3.51 7.07 -5.24
N TRP A 252 -4.67 7.69 -5.01
CA TRP A 252 -5.94 6.99 -4.84
C TRP A 252 -6.32 6.15 -6.06
N TYR A 253 -5.95 6.61 -7.27
CA TYR A 253 -6.18 5.87 -8.51
C TYR A 253 -5.57 4.46 -8.49
N LYS A 254 -4.30 4.34 -8.10
CA LYS A 254 -3.63 3.04 -8.02
C LYS A 254 -4.21 2.16 -6.91
N PHE A 255 -4.62 2.78 -5.81
CA PHE A 255 -5.13 2.05 -4.65
C PHE A 255 -6.56 1.56 -4.81
N SER A 256 -7.45 2.32 -5.48
CA SER A 256 -8.90 2.10 -5.42
C SER A 256 -9.67 2.12 -6.75
N ASP A 257 -9.02 2.37 -7.90
CA ASP A 257 -9.76 2.48 -9.17
C ASP A 257 -10.39 1.14 -9.59
N LYS A 258 -11.72 1.12 -9.60
CA LYS A 258 -12.54 -0.05 -9.96
C LYS A 258 -12.43 -0.42 -11.44
N ASP A 259 -12.18 0.56 -12.33
CA ASP A 259 -12.15 0.35 -13.79
C ASP A 259 -10.92 -0.44 -14.24
N ARG A 260 -9.93 -0.60 -13.36
CA ARG A 260 -8.73 -1.39 -13.63
C ARG A 260 -8.98 -2.91 -13.70
N GLY A 261 -10.06 -3.37 -13.09
CA GLY A 261 -10.61 -4.71 -13.30
C GLY A 261 -9.87 -5.88 -12.63
N HIS A 262 -10.32 -7.08 -12.97
CA HIS A 262 -9.80 -8.36 -12.48
C HIS A 262 -9.45 -9.28 -13.66
N ARG A 263 -8.34 -10.01 -13.54
CA ARG A 263 -7.84 -10.97 -14.54
C ARG A 263 -7.62 -12.33 -13.87
N PHE A 264 -8.06 -13.40 -14.50
CA PHE A 264 -8.02 -14.73 -13.91
C PHE A 264 -6.79 -15.57 -14.28
N ASN A 265 -6.08 -15.22 -15.34
CA ASN A 265 -5.07 -16.09 -15.95
C ASN A 265 -3.67 -15.49 -16.03
N THR A 266 -3.46 -14.30 -15.48
CA THR A 266 -2.15 -13.62 -15.51
C THR A 266 -1.93 -12.80 -14.24
N TRP A 267 -0.71 -12.54 -13.90
CA TRP A 267 -0.36 -11.47 -13.01
C TRP A 267 -0.72 -10.11 -13.70
N SER A 268 -1.30 -9.15 -13.04
CA SER A 268 -1.88 -9.24 -11.72
C SER A 268 -3.38 -9.50 -11.83
N GLN A 269 -3.92 -10.26 -10.90
CA GLN A 269 -5.36 -10.56 -10.89
C GLN A 269 -6.17 -9.30 -10.64
N TYR A 270 -5.76 -8.47 -9.70
CA TYR A 270 -6.37 -7.15 -9.46
C TYR A 270 -5.38 -6.03 -9.75
N ALA A 271 -5.89 -4.99 -10.39
CA ALA A 271 -5.07 -3.82 -10.72
C ALA A 271 -5.04 -2.78 -9.60
N ASN A 272 -5.92 -2.88 -8.62
CA ASN A 272 -5.96 -2.01 -7.45
C ASN A 272 -5.98 -2.83 -6.15
N ALA A 273 -5.41 -2.24 -5.09
CA ALA A 273 -5.27 -2.92 -3.81
C ALA A 273 -6.63 -3.16 -3.14
N PHE A 274 -7.58 -2.23 -3.26
CA PHE A 274 -8.86 -2.33 -2.59
C PHE A 274 -9.65 -3.57 -3.04
N ASP A 275 -9.78 -3.78 -4.36
CA ASP A 275 -10.43 -4.97 -4.91
C ASP A 275 -9.68 -6.25 -4.55
N GLY A 276 -8.35 -6.18 -4.57
CA GLY A 276 -7.50 -7.30 -4.17
C GLY A 276 -7.74 -7.73 -2.73
N PHE A 277 -7.77 -6.80 -1.79
CA PHE A 277 -8.08 -7.10 -0.39
C PHE A 277 -9.48 -7.67 -0.21
N ILE A 278 -10.49 -7.11 -0.88
CA ILE A 278 -11.86 -7.61 -0.80
C ILE A 278 -11.93 -9.06 -1.28
N TYR A 279 -11.48 -9.32 -2.50
CA TYR A 279 -11.60 -10.65 -3.10
C TYR A 279 -10.78 -11.69 -2.35
N TRP A 280 -9.51 -11.42 -2.10
CA TRP A 280 -8.60 -12.36 -1.46
C TRP A 280 -8.80 -12.50 0.05
N SER A 281 -9.65 -11.67 0.66
CA SER A 281 -10.05 -11.85 2.07
C SER A 281 -10.55 -13.27 2.38
N GLN A 282 -11.10 -13.97 1.39
CA GLN A 282 -11.61 -15.33 1.55
C GLN A 282 -10.55 -16.36 1.97
N VAL A 283 -9.26 -16.13 1.67
CA VAL A 283 -8.17 -17.07 2.00
C VAL A 283 -7.43 -16.72 3.29
N THR A 284 -7.69 -15.53 3.87
CA THR A 284 -7.05 -15.04 5.10
C THR A 284 -7.73 -15.53 6.37
N GLY A 285 -7.15 -15.27 7.51
CA GLY A 285 -7.72 -15.58 8.83
C GLY A 285 -6.61 -15.80 9.85
N SER A 286 -6.99 -16.19 11.07
CA SER A 286 -6.03 -16.47 12.13
C SER A 286 -5.06 -17.57 11.69
N ASN A 287 -3.76 -17.28 11.82
CA ASN A 287 -2.65 -18.16 11.42
C ASN A 287 -2.66 -18.59 9.94
N LYS A 288 -3.37 -17.88 9.08
CA LYS A 288 -3.37 -18.10 7.62
C LYS A 288 -2.47 -17.09 6.93
N VAL A 289 -2.35 -17.25 5.60
CA VAL A 289 -1.64 -16.31 4.74
C VAL A 289 -2.19 -14.90 4.90
N GLN A 290 -1.31 -13.91 4.84
CA GLN A 290 -1.63 -12.49 4.84
C GLN A 290 -1.59 -11.91 3.42
N LEU A 291 -2.21 -10.76 3.22
CA LEU A 291 -2.30 -10.10 1.92
C LEU A 291 -1.45 -8.85 1.91
N ASP A 292 -0.71 -8.65 0.82
CA ASP A 292 0.12 -7.48 0.57
C ASP A 292 -0.54 -6.59 -0.49
N GLY A 293 -0.93 -5.39 -0.08
CA GLY A 293 -1.49 -4.36 -0.96
C GLY A 293 -0.44 -3.43 -1.59
N ASP A 294 0.85 -3.77 -1.44
CA ASP A 294 2.00 -3.02 -1.92
C ASP A 294 2.45 -1.85 -1.03
N PHE A 295 3.46 -1.13 -1.49
CA PHE A 295 4.09 -0.02 -0.79
C PHE A 295 3.18 1.19 -0.67
N LEU A 296 3.29 1.89 0.44
CA LEU A 296 2.55 3.10 0.72
C LEU A 296 3.46 4.33 0.56
N ARG A 297 3.03 5.24 -0.29
CA ARG A 297 3.58 6.59 -0.44
C ARG A 297 2.46 7.57 -0.15
N ILE A 298 2.16 7.78 1.14
CA ILE A 298 1.00 8.60 1.53
C ILE A 298 1.15 10.06 1.12
N ASN A 299 2.38 10.54 0.93
CA ASN A 299 2.65 11.87 0.39
C ASN A 299 2.04 12.10 -1.01
N THR A 300 1.66 11.05 -1.73
CA THR A 300 1.08 11.13 -3.08
C THR A 300 -0.45 11.22 -3.08
N PHE A 301 -1.11 10.97 -1.95
CA PHE A 301 -2.56 11.03 -1.83
C PHE A 301 -3.03 12.46 -1.62
N ALA A 302 -4.23 12.78 -2.11
CA ALA A 302 -4.72 14.14 -2.20
C ALA A 302 -5.01 14.81 -0.84
N ASN A 303 -5.41 14.01 0.15
CA ASN A 303 -5.84 14.52 1.47
C ASN A 303 -5.75 13.43 2.55
N ASP A 304 -5.87 13.85 3.80
CA ASP A 304 -5.82 12.96 4.96
C ASP A 304 -6.91 11.89 4.97
N THR A 305 -8.03 12.16 4.33
CA THR A 305 -9.16 11.23 4.23
C THR A 305 -8.76 9.98 3.43
N GLU A 306 -8.13 10.17 2.28
CA GLU A 306 -7.57 9.07 1.47
C GLU A 306 -6.46 8.31 2.21
N LYS A 307 -5.53 9.05 2.83
CA LYS A 307 -4.39 8.49 3.57
C LYS A 307 -4.85 7.59 4.73
N ARG A 308 -5.85 8.04 5.50
CA ARG A 308 -6.46 7.22 6.57
C ARG A 308 -7.08 5.95 6.02
N SER A 309 -7.77 6.02 4.89
CA SER A 309 -8.41 4.85 4.25
C SER A 309 -7.40 3.80 3.84
N VAL A 310 -6.29 4.21 3.24
CA VAL A 310 -5.23 3.30 2.78
C VAL A 310 -4.60 2.57 3.96
N ILE A 311 -4.20 3.29 5.02
CA ILE A 311 -3.61 2.69 6.22
C ILE A 311 -4.61 1.77 6.92
N SER A 312 -5.86 2.23 7.08
CA SER A 312 -6.91 1.46 7.74
C SER A 312 -7.21 0.14 7.04
N LEU A 313 -7.29 0.13 5.70
CA LEU A 313 -7.60 -1.09 4.97
C LEU A 313 -6.49 -2.13 5.11
N ASN A 314 -5.22 -1.72 4.98
CA ASN A 314 -4.09 -2.62 5.17
C ASN A 314 -4.14 -3.28 6.57
N ILE A 315 -4.34 -2.49 7.62
CA ILE A 315 -4.38 -2.99 9.00
C ILE A 315 -5.62 -3.87 9.24
N LEU A 316 -6.81 -3.44 8.78
CA LEU A 316 -8.05 -4.19 8.98
C LEU A 316 -8.05 -5.52 8.22
N ALA A 317 -7.42 -5.58 7.07
CA ALA A 317 -7.25 -6.83 6.32
C ALA A 317 -6.20 -7.78 6.95
N GLY A 318 -5.50 -7.34 7.99
CA GLY A 318 -4.40 -8.10 8.60
C GLY A 318 -3.14 -8.09 7.75
N GLY A 319 -3.01 -7.13 6.85
CA GLY A 319 -1.86 -6.96 5.97
C GLY A 319 -0.74 -6.10 6.59
N PRO A 320 0.40 -6.01 5.91
CA PRO A 320 1.52 -5.18 6.33
C PRO A 320 1.22 -3.69 6.14
N VAL A 321 1.96 -2.85 6.87
CA VAL A 321 2.11 -1.43 6.54
C VAL A 321 3.54 -1.21 6.06
N THR A 322 3.68 -0.97 4.78
CA THR A 322 4.96 -0.95 4.06
C THR A 322 5.27 0.47 3.60
N ILE A 323 5.95 1.22 4.46
CA ILE A 323 6.24 2.64 4.22
C ILE A 323 7.30 2.76 3.14
N ALA A 324 7.00 3.54 2.09
CA ALA A 324 7.97 3.93 1.08
C ALA A 324 8.25 5.45 1.06
N ASP A 325 7.43 6.25 1.76
CA ASP A 325 7.74 7.66 2.00
C ASP A 325 9.12 7.78 2.66
N GLN A 326 9.88 8.82 2.30
CA GLN A 326 11.20 9.07 2.84
C GLN A 326 11.14 10.13 3.96
N TYR A 327 12.21 10.21 4.73
CA TYR A 327 12.35 11.19 5.82
C TYR A 327 12.14 12.64 5.38
N ASP A 328 12.43 12.97 4.12
CA ASP A 328 12.34 14.29 3.52
C ASP A 328 11.10 14.51 2.64
N THR A 329 10.31 13.45 2.38
CA THR A 329 9.09 13.53 1.57
C THR A 329 7.81 13.37 2.38
N ILE A 330 7.86 12.76 3.57
CA ILE A 330 6.69 12.52 4.44
C ILE A 330 6.03 13.80 4.94
N GLY A 331 6.78 14.89 5.05
CA GLY A 331 6.27 16.19 5.50
C GLY A 331 5.51 16.10 6.83
N ASN A 332 4.29 16.64 6.85
CA ASN A 332 3.44 16.66 8.04
C ASN A 332 2.59 15.39 8.22
N ASP A 333 2.77 14.36 7.40
CA ASP A 333 1.91 13.17 7.36
C ASP A 333 2.35 12.06 8.32
N LEU A 334 3.48 12.21 9.01
CA LEU A 334 4.08 11.21 9.88
C LEU A 334 3.11 10.64 10.93
N TRP A 335 2.25 11.49 11.50
CA TRP A 335 1.26 11.11 12.52
C TRP A 335 0.29 10.02 12.06
N LEU A 336 0.05 9.91 10.75
CA LEU A 336 -0.84 8.89 10.18
C LEU A 336 -0.31 7.47 10.40
N TYR A 337 1.02 7.30 10.38
CA TYR A 337 1.68 6.03 10.70
C TYR A 337 1.81 5.76 12.20
N GLN A 338 1.50 6.73 13.04
CA GLN A 338 1.68 6.67 14.50
C GLN A 338 0.39 6.40 15.27
N ASN A 339 -0.71 6.05 14.62
CA ASN A 339 -1.97 5.74 15.30
C ASN A 339 -1.85 4.44 16.10
N THR A 340 -1.63 4.55 17.40
CA THR A 340 -1.41 3.42 18.31
C THR A 340 -2.61 2.47 18.38
N GLU A 341 -3.84 2.99 18.36
CA GLU A 341 -5.06 2.17 18.47
C GLU A 341 -5.25 1.29 17.22
N LEU A 342 -4.88 1.77 16.05
CA LEU A 342 -4.85 0.94 14.84
C LEU A 342 -3.68 -0.06 14.86
N LEU A 343 -2.51 0.36 15.30
CA LEU A 343 -1.32 -0.51 15.36
C LEU A 343 -1.45 -1.62 16.41
N GLU A 344 -2.27 -1.42 17.45
CA GLU A 344 -2.65 -2.49 18.38
C GLU A 344 -3.36 -3.65 17.66
N LEU A 345 -4.12 -3.39 16.59
CA LEU A 345 -4.75 -4.44 15.78
C LEU A 345 -3.69 -5.31 15.09
N ASN A 346 -2.62 -4.71 14.57
CA ASN A 346 -1.49 -5.45 14.01
C ASN A 346 -0.80 -6.30 15.09
N THR A 347 -0.59 -5.74 16.28
CA THR A 347 0.01 -6.46 17.43
C THR A 347 -0.85 -7.64 17.86
N ALA A 348 -2.18 -7.47 17.83
CA ALA A 348 -3.15 -8.53 18.15
C ALA A 348 -3.33 -9.56 17.02
N LYS A 349 -2.61 -9.44 15.90
CA LYS A 349 -2.77 -10.26 14.69
C LYS A 349 -4.22 -10.27 14.18
N PHE A 350 -4.88 -9.13 14.27
CA PHE A 350 -6.25 -8.97 13.82
C PHE A 350 -6.36 -9.20 12.31
N VAL A 351 -7.40 -9.90 11.91
CA VAL A 351 -7.76 -10.11 10.49
C VAL A 351 -9.26 -9.91 10.35
N GLY A 352 -9.64 -8.77 9.80
CA GLY A 352 -11.02 -8.46 9.46
C GLY A 352 -11.45 -9.08 8.12
N LYS A 353 -12.74 -9.06 7.90
CA LYS A 353 -13.39 -9.53 6.67
C LYS A 353 -14.42 -8.50 6.20
N PRO A 354 -14.53 -8.26 4.89
CA PRO A 354 -15.66 -7.50 4.35
C PRO A 354 -16.96 -8.30 4.51
N LEU A 355 -18.09 -7.63 4.53
CA LEU A 355 -19.40 -8.30 4.54
C LEU A 355 -19.70 -9.04 3.22
N SER A 356 -19.01 -8.65 2.14
CA SER A 356 -19.01 -9.36 0.85
C SER A 356 -17.60 -9.38 0.29
N ASN A 357 -17.13 -10.53 -0.21
CA ASN A 357 -15.87 -10.66 -0.92
C ASN A 357 -15.97 -10.39 -2.44
N ASP A 358 -17.11 -9.89 -2.88
CA ASP A 358 -17.33 -9.41 -4.24
C ASP A 358 -17.07 -7.89 -4.28
N PRO A 359 -16.02 -7.42 -4.99
CA PRO A 359 -15.70 -6.00 -5.08
C PRO A 359 -16.80 -5.14 -5.70
N SER A 360 -17.70 -5.71 -6.48
CA SER A 360 -18.84 -5.00 -7.09
C SER A 360 -19.99 -4.74 -6.11
N ASN A 361 -20.01 -5.47 -4.99
CA ASN A 361 -21.06 -5.35 -3.97
C ASN A 361 -20.73 -4.23 -2.98
N SER A 362 -21.66 -3.32 -2.71
CA SER A 362 -21.46 -2.21 -1.77
C SER A 362 -21.09 -2.66 -0.34
N ASN A 363 -21.54 -3.84 0.08
CA ASN A 363 -21.19 -4.44 1.37
C ASN A 363 -19.71 -4.86 1.47
N SER A 364 -18.99 -4.89 0.36
CA SER A 364 -17.54 -5.12 0.34
C SER A 364 -16.75 -3.98 0.99
N GLN A 365 -17.38 -2.80 1.13
CA GLN A 365 -16.79 -1.63 1.77
C GLN A 365 -17.08 -1.54 3.29
N ILE A 366 -17.74 -2.56 3.85
CA ILE A 366 -18.00 -2.69 5.29
C ILE A 366 -17.22 -3.90 5.81
N TRP A 367 -16.27 -3.64 6.68
CA TRP A 367 -15.35 -4.65 7.24
C TRP A 367 -15.64 -4.90 8.71
N ARG A 368 -15.45 -6.14 9.16
CA ARG A 368 -15.60 -6.52 10.57
C ARG A 368 -14.66 -7.64 10.96
N GLY A 369 -14.34 -7.70 12.23
CA GLY A 369 -13.61 -8.81 12.84
C GLY A 369 -13.70 -8.71 14.37
N GLN A 370 -13.41 -9.81 15.04
CA GLN A 370 -13.44 -9.89 16.49
C GLN A 370 -12.03 -10.11 17.03
N LEU A 371 -11.69 -9.37 18.07
CA LEU A 371 -10.47 -9.55 18.85
C LEU A 371 -10.63 -10.73 19.81
N SER A 372 -9.52 -11.29 20.28
CA SER A 372 -9.51 -12.43 21.21
C SER A 372 -10.18 -12.13 22.55
N ASN A 373 -10.24 -10.86 22.97
CA ASN A 373 -10.95 -10.43 24.17
C ASN A 373 -12.47 -10.25 23.98
N GLY A 374 -12.98 -10.51 22.76
CA GLY A 374 -14.39 -10.40 22.43
C GLY A 374 -14.84 -9.04 21.89
N ASP A 375 -13.99 -8.03 21.88
CA ASP A 375 -14.27 -6.75 21.23
C ASP A 375 -14.40 -6.91 19.72
N TRP A 376 -15.27 -6.11 19.11
CA TRP A 376 -15.40 -6.06 17.66
C TRP A 376 -14.73 -4.83 17.09
N ILE A 377 -14.14 -5.01 15.92
CA ILE A 377 -13.62 -3.93 15.07
C ILE A 377 -14.50 -3.86 13.83
N ILE A 378 -14.91 -2.65 13.47
CA ILE A 378 -15.70 -2.35 12.27
C ILE A 378 -14.97 -1.30 11.47
N GLY A 379 -14.86 -1.51 10.15
CA GLY A 379 -14.38 -0.51 9.20
C GLY A 379 -15.47 -0.17 8.19
N PHE A 380 -15.83 1.09 8.11
CA PHE A 380 -16.66 1.63 7.04
C PHE A 380 -15.78 2.37 6.04
N PHE A 381 -15.88 2.03 4.77
CA PHE A 381 -15.14 2.68 3.70
C PHE A 381 -16.09 3.29 2.68
N ASN A 382 -15.60 4.32 2.01
CA ASN A 382 -16.27 4.92 0.87
C ASN A 382 -15.27 5.14 -0.27
N ARG A 383 -15.44 4.40 -1.36
CA ARG A 383 -14.60 4.52 -2.56
C ARG A 383 -15.13 5.52 -3.57
N GLU A 384 -16.34 6.05 -3.34
CA GLU A 384 -17.04 6.94 -4.26
C GLU A 384 -16.57 8.38 -4.10
N ASN A 385 -16.74 9.19 -5.15
CA ASN A 385 -16.45 10.62 -5.16
C ASN A 385 -17.53 11.46 -4.43
N THR A 386 -18.55 10.80 -3.89
CA THR A 386 -19.64 11.42 -3.13
C THR A 386 -19.78 10.76 -1.77
N PRO A 387 -20.31 11.49 -0.76
CA PRO A 387 -20.55 10.91 0.56
C PRO A 387 -21.48 9.70 0.50
N GLN A 388 -21.22 8.70 1.34
CA GLN A 388 -22.04 7.50 1.44
C GLN A 388 -22.45 7.25 2.88
N VAL A 389 -23.73 6.94 3.08
CA VAL A 389 -24.20 6.47 4.38
C VAL A 389 -23.79 5.02 4.58
N ARG A 390 -23.21 4.72 5.73
CA ARG A 390 -22.88 3.36 6.17
C ARG A 390 -23.56 3.10 7.50
N SER A 391 -24.12 1.90 7.65
CA SER A 391 -24.82 1.52 8.87
C SER A 391 -24.54 0.06 9.23
N MET A 392 -24.67 -0.24 10.52
CA MET A 392 -24.57 -1.59 11.06
C MET A 392 -25.51 -1.76 12.25
N ASP A 393 -26.35 -2.79 12.20
CA ASP A 393 -27.08 -3.30 13.35
C ASP A 393 -26.22 -4.36 14.04
N PHE A 394 -25.86 -4.12 15.31
CA PHE A 394 -24.90 -4.97 16.01
C PHE A 394 -25.47 -6.34 16.37
N LEU A 395 -26.78 -6.44 16.62
CA LEU A 395 -27.41 -7.72 16.88
C LEU A 395 -27.44 -8.59 15.63
N ASN A 396 -27.98 -8.04 14.54
CA ASN A 396 -28.20 -8.81 13.31
C ASN A 396 -26.90 -9.17 12.57
N GLN A 397 -25.90 -8.28 12.61
CA GLN A 397 -24.68 -8.45 11.82
C GLN A 397 -23.48 -8.96 12.63
N LEU A 398 -23.49 -8.82 13.97
CA LEU A 398 -22.39 -9.25 14.84
C LEU A 398 -22.83 -10.22 15.94
N GLY A 399 -24.15 -10.43 16.14
CA GLY A 399 -24.66 -11.22 17.27
C GLY A 399 -24.46 -10.53 18.63
N VAL A 400 -24.32 -9.20 18.64
CA VAL A 400 -24.08 -8.41 19.84
C VAL A 400 -25.41 -7.85 20.35
N SER A 401 -25.92 -8.41 21.45
CA SER A 401 -27.15 -7.94 22.10
C SER A 401 -26.87 -6.79 23.07
N GLY A 402 -27.82 -5.88 23.17
CA GLY A 402 -27.75 -4.70 24.04
C GLY A 402 -26.87 -3.59 23.48
N GLN A 403 -26.55 -2.64 24.35
CA GLN A 403 -25.70 -1.52 23.98
C GLN A 403 -24.24 -1.81 24.34
N VAL A 404 -23.34 -1.43 23.48
CA VAL A 404 -21.89 -1.54 23.66
C VAL A 404 -21.24 -0.17 23.49
N MET A 405 -20.14 0.07 24.18
CA MET A 405 -19.34 1.27 23.98
C MET A 405 -18.72 1.24 22.58
N VAL A 406 -18.92 2.32 21.84
CA VAL A 406 -18.37 2.53 20.51
C VAL A 406 -17.26 3.59 20.60
N ARG A 407 -16.07 3.26 20.09
CA ARG A 407 -14.92 4.15 20.06
C ARG A 407 -14.43 4.33 18.63
N ASP A 408 -14.24 5.56 18.20
CA ASP A 408 -13.61 5.90 16.93
C ASP A 408 -12.09 5.88 17.11
N LEU A 409 -11.40 5.02 16.34
CA LEU A 409 -9.95 4.81 16.47
C LEU A 409 -9.10 5.89 15.78
N TRP A 410 -9.68 6.68 14.87
CA TRP A 410 -9.01 7.84 14.30
C TRP A 410 -9.21 9.12 15.11
N GLN A 411 -10.38 9.28 15.71
CA GLN A 411 -10.66 10.42 16.60
C GLN A 411 -10.17 10.17 18.03
N HIS A 412 -9.76 8.95 18.38
CA HIS A 412 -9.38 8.53 19.74
C HIS A 412 -10.45 8.86 20.78
N SER A 413 -11.73 8.74 20.40
CA SER A 413 -12.85 9.23 21.20
C SER A 413 -13.99 8.22 21.27
N ASN A 414 -14.62 8.14 22.45
CA ASN A 414 -15.83 7.33 22.65
C ASN A 414 -17.06 8.06 22.12
N LEU A 415 -17.84 7.39 21.27
CA LEU A 415 -19.08 7.89 20.72
C LEU A 415 -20.32 7.58 21.61
N GLY A 416 -20.12 6.79 22.67
CA GLY A 416 -21.15 6.37 23.61
C GLY A 416 -21.62 4.93 23.41
N LYS A 417 -22.64 4.54 24.22
CA LYS A 417 -23.22 3.20 24.18
C LYS A 417 -24.33 3.13 23.14
N MET A 418 -24.21 2.17 22.20
CA MET A 418 -25.12 2.02 21.07
C MET A 418 -25.42 0.54 20.81
N SER A 419 -26.56 0.23 20.18
CA SER A 419 -26.92 -1.10 19.66
C SER A 419 -26.84 -1.16 18.12
N ASN A 420 -26.69 -0.03 17.47
CA ASN A 420 -26.50 0.13 16.02
C ASN A 420 -25.78 1.45 15.77
N ILE A 421 -25.28 1.63 14.56
CA ILE A 421 -24.67 2.89 14.13
C ILE A 421 -25.06 3.19 12.69
N SER A 422 -25.30 4.46 12.40
CA SER A 422 -25.42 4.99 11.05
C SER A 422 -24.68 6.32 10.98
N LEU A 423 -23.82 6.46 9.97
CA LEU A 423 -22.98 7.65 9.79
C LEU A 423 -22.68 7.89 8.31
N THR A 424 -22.32 9.12 7.99
CA THR A 424 -21.91 9.50 6.64
C THR A 424 -20.40 9.44 6.53
N VAL A 425 -19.91 8.59 5.62
CA VAL A 425 -18.48 8.48 5.30
C VAL A 425 -18.18 9.44 4.15
N PRO A 426 -17.22 10.37 4.30
CA PRO A 426 -16.87 11.31 3.25
C PRO A 426 -16.29 10.61 2.00
N PRO A 427 -16.19 11.29 0.85
CA PRO A 427 -15.57 10.73 -0.35
C PRO A 427 -14.17 10.19 -0.04
N HIS A 428 -13.86 9.00 -0.53
CA HIS A 428 -12.59 8.26 -0.32
C HIS A 428 -12.24 8.00 1.16
N GLY A 429 -13.20 8.21 2.06
CA GLY A 429 -12.98 8.16 3.51
C GLY A 429 -13.16 6.79 4.12
N CYS A 430 -12.80 6.72 5.39
CA CYS A 430 -13.08 5.60 6.27
C CYS A 430 -13.46 6.06 7.67
N VAL A 431 -14.15 5.17 8.39
CA VAL A 431 -14.35 5.25 9.84
C VAL A 431 -14.02 3.88 10.42
N VAL A 432 -13.16 3.83 11.42
CA VAL A 432 -12.77 2.58 12.10
C VAL A 432 -13.22 2.64 13.54
N LEU A 433 -14.06 1.68 13.93
CA LEU A 433 -14.70 1.65 15.24
C LEU A 433 -14.31 0.39 16.01
N LYS A 434 -14.11 0.55 17.31
CA LYS A 434 -14.02 -0.54 18.27
C LYS A 434 -15.28 -0.58 19.13
N LEU A 435 -15.86 -1.78 19.26
CA LEU A 435 -17.04 -2.03 20.10
C LEU A 435 -16.62 -2.88 21.29
N THR A 436 -16.81 -2.34 22.49
CA THR A 436 -16.45 -3.01 23.74
C THR A 436 -17.70 -3.34 24.57
N LYS A 437 -17.90 -4.63 24.83
CA LYS A 437 -18.92 -5.10 25.79
C LYS A 437 -18.46 -4.81 27.22
N ASN A 438 -19.44 -4.54 28.09
CA ASN A 438 -19.18 -4.36 29.54
C ASN A 438 -18.14 -3.28 29.89
N SER A 439 -18.07 -2.24 29.05
CA SER A 439 -17.25 -1.07 29.39
C SER A 439 -17.83 -0.39 30.63
N SER A 440 -16.97 -0.14 31.62
CA SER A 440 -17.28 0.70 32.80
C SER A 440 -17.33 2.19 32.45
N GLU A 441 -16.82 2.56 31.27
CA GLU A 441 -16.86 3.94 30.82
C GLU A 441 -18.28 4.38 30.53
N SER A 442 -18.63 5.58 30.96
CA SER A 442 -19.91 6.21 30.71
C SER A 442 -19.71 7.68 30.38
N CYS A 443 -20.45 8.15 29.41
CA CYS A 443 -20.50 9.55 29.03
C CYS A 443 -21.90 9.86 28.46
N ASN A 444 -22.36 11.09 28.58
CA ASN A 444 -23.65 11.52 28.07
C ASN A 444 -23.58 11.69 26.55
N SER A 445 -24.58 11.22 25.86
CA SER A 445 -24.67 11.39 24.40
C SER A 445 -24.88 12.85 24.03
N GLN A 446 -24.27 13.26 22.91
CA GLN A 446 -24.49 14.55 22.29
C GLN A 446 -24.61 14.42 20.78
N THR A 447 -25.13 15.44 20.14
CA THR A 447 -25.30 15.53 18.68
C THR A 447 -24.72 16.82 18.14
N ILE A 448 -24.38 16.84 16.85
CA ILE A 448 -23.98 18.03 16.13
C ILE A 448 -25.13 18.45 15.20
N THR A 449 -25.51 19.71 15.28
CA THR A 449 -26.34 20.37 14.26
C THR A 449 -25.42 21.14 13.34
N PHE A 450 -25.40 20.78 12.05
CA PHE A 450 -24.56 21.45 11.05
C PHE A 450 -25.43 21.99 9.92
N PRO A 451 -25.79 23.28 9.95
CA PRO A 451 -26.61 23.89 8.92
C PRO A 451 -25.96 23.86 7.55
N THR A 452 -26.79 23.87 6.50
CA THR A 452 -26.33 23.92 5.12
C THR A 452 -25.49 25.17 4.88
N ILE A 453 -24.34 24.98 4.21
CA ILE A 453 -23.44 26.06 3.81
C ILE A 453 -23.84 26.51 2.41
N GLN A 454 -24.00 27.82 2.21
CA GLN A 454 -24.26 28.40 0.90
C GLN A 454 -23.04 28.27 0.00
N ASN A 455 -23.26 28.12 -1.31
CA ASN A 455 -22.19 28.15 -2.29
C ASN A 455 -21.33 29.42 -2.16
N LYS A 456 -20.07 29.32 -2.52
CA LYS A 456 -19.07 30.34 -2.33
C LYS A 456 -18.41 30.77 -3.64
N ASP A 457 -17.96 32.01 -3.73
CA ASP A 457 -16.98 32.42 -4.72
C ASP A 457 -15.56 32.08 -4.25
N ALA A 458 -14.71 31.64 -5.16
CA ALA A 458 -13.33 31.21 -4.83
C ALA A 458 -12.47 32.34 -4.20
N ASN A 459 -12.89 33.59 -4.38
CA ASN A 459 -12.25 34.76 -3.83
C ASN A 459 -12.89 35.24 -2.51
N ASP A 460 -13.92 34.53 -2.01
CA ASP A 460 -14.51 34.85 -0.71
C ASP A 460 -13.45 34.79 0.40
N SER A 461 -13.59 35.70 1.35
CA SER A 461 -12.71 35.74 2.52
C SER A 461 -12.92 34.55 3.43
N LEU A 462 -12.00 34.33 4.37
CA LEU A 462 -12.11 33.37 5.44
C LEU A 462 -13.49 33.43 6.10
N PHE A 463 -14.11 32.30 6.37
CA PHE A 463 -15.41 32.25 7.05
C PHE A 463 -15.47 31.16 8.13
N SER A 464 -16.29 31.40 9.14
CA SER A 464 -16.59 30.45 10.21
C SER A 464 -17.89 29.71 9.88
N PRO A 465 -17.85 28.37 9.77
CA PRO A 465 -19.09 27.60 9.71
C PRO A 465 -19.87 27.68 11.05
N SER A 466 -21.16 27.37 11.03
CA SER A 466 -22.05 27.60 12.16
C SER A 466 -22.57 26.30 12.81
N ALA A 467 -21.79 25.21 12.79
CA ALA A 467 -22.17 23.99 13.48
C ALA A 467 -22.17 24.18 15.00
N THR A 468 -23.10 23.50 15.68
CA THR A 468 -23.23 23.53 17.15
C THR A 468 -23.36 22.12 17.70
N SER A 469 -22.87 21.93 18.92
CA SER A 469 -23.09 20.73 19.71
C SER A 469 -24.27 20.91 20.64
N SER A 470 -25.07 19.87 20.84
CA SER A 470 -26.16 19.87 21.84
C SER A 470 -25.68 20.03 23.29
N ALA A 471 -24.42 19.73 23.54
CA ALA A 471 -23.75 19.93 24.84
C ALA A 471 -23.11 21.32 24.97
N GLY A 472 -23.18 22.18 23.94
CA GLY A 472 -22.51 23.49 23.93
C GLY A 472 -20.98 23.43 23.82
N LEU A 473 -20.41 22.25 23.55
CA LEU A 473 -18.97 22.06 23.44
C LEU A 473 -18.43 22.57 22.07
N PRO A 474 -17.17 22.99 22.00
CA PRO A 474 -16.58 23.54 20.78
C PRO A 474 -16.57 22.54 19.61
N ILE A 475 -16.88 23.01 18.41
CA ILE A 475 -16.81 22.24 17.18
C ILE A 475 -15.43 22.41 16.53
N ILE A 476 -14.92 21.31 15.98
CA ILE A 476 -13.70 21.26 15.18
C ILE A 476 -14.11 20.97 13.74
N TYR A 477 -13.55 21.72 12.79
CA TYR A 477 -13.83 21.51 11.36
C TYR A 477 -12.66 20.83 10.67
N GLU A 478 -12.99 19.97 9.70
CA GLU A 478 -12.04 19.27 8.83
C GLU A 478 -12.53 19.31 7.39
N VAL A 479 -11.68 19.71 6.45
CA VAL A 479 -11.94 19.56 5.01
C VAL A 479 -11.55 18.15 4.59
N ASN A 480 -12.54 17.34 4.24
CA ASN A 480 -12.29 15.98 3.78
C ASN A 480 -11.91 15.91 2.29
N ALA A 481 -12.43 16.83 1.47
CA ALA A 481 -12.07 16.97 0.07
C ALA A 481 -12.50 18.35 -0.46
N GLY A 482 -11.94 18.74 -1.60
CA GLY A 482 -12.31 19.97 -2.30
C GLY A 482 -11.35 21.16 -2.06
N PRO A 483 -11.59 22.29 -2.74
CA PRO A 483 -10.67 23.42 -2.80
C PRO A 483 -10.74 24.34 -1.58
N ALA A 484 -10.54 23.79 -0.38
CA ALA A 484 -10.49 24.53 0.88
C ALA A 484 -9.49 23.92 1.85
N LYS A 485 -9.11 24.68 2.86
CA LYS A 485 -8.31 24.23 4.02
C LYS A 485 -8.82 24.88 5.30
N ILE A 486 -8.47 24.31 6.44
CA ILE A 486 -8.77 24.90 7.75
C ILE A 486 -7.59 25.75 8.23
N VAL A 487 -7.90 26.96 8.63
CA VAL A 487 -6.96 27.91 9.26
C VAL A 487 -7.63 28.47 10.51
N ASN A 488 -7.07 28.20 11.67
CA ASN A 488 -7.63 28.62 12.98
C ASN A 488 -9.12 28.27 13.13
N ASN A 489 -9.48 27.03 12.77
CA ASN A 489 -10.85 26.50 12.78
C ASN A 489 -11.85 27.27 11.89
N GLN A 490 -11.36 28.03 10.93
CA GLN A 490 -12.15 28.69 9.88
C GLN A 490 -11.83 28.07 8.52
N VAL A 491 -12.73 28.21 7.56
CA VAL A 491 -12.55 27.71 6.19
C VAL A 491 -11.91 28.79 5.33
N GLN A 492 -10.77 28.46 4.74
CA GLN A 492 -10.10 29.25 3.71
C GLN A 492 -10.23 28.54 2.36
N LEU A 493 -10.79 29.22 1.38
CA LEU A 493 -10.82 28.74 0.00
C LEU A 493 -9.44 28.86 -0.64
N THR A 494 -9.13 27.96 -1.58
CA THR A 494 -7.79 27.88 -2.21
C THR A 494 -7.74 28.54 -3.59
N GLY A 495 -8.83 29.20 -4.01
CA GLY A 495 -8.90 29.89 -5.30
C GLY A 495 -9.30 28.99 -6.48
N TYR A 496 -9.68 27.76 -6.24
CA TYR A 496 -10.12 26.80 -7.27
C TYR A 496 -11.62 26.54 -7.21
N ASN A 497 -12.19 26.17 -8.35
CA ASN A 497 -13.58 25.69 -8.44
C ASN A 497 -13.67 24.23 -7.94
N GLY A 498 -14.82 23.86 -7.41
CA GLY A 498 -15.11 22.48 -7.03
C GLY A 498 -16.05 22.36 -5.85
N THR A 499 -16.38 21.13 -5.48
CA THR A 499 -17.20 20.86 -4.30
C THR A 499 -16.30 20.66 -3.09
N VAL A 500 -16.56 21.41 -2.03
CA VAL A 500 -15.92 21.23 -0.72
C VAL A 500 -16.80 20.33 0.13
N TYR A 501 -16.18 19.30 0.72
CA TYR A 501 -16.79 18.44 1.74
C TYR A 501 -16.18 18.78 3.08
N LEU A 502 -17.00 19.37 3.95
CA LEU A 502 -16.60 19.91 5.26
C LEU A 502 -17.26 19.11 6.36
N GLN A 503 -16.47 18.56 7.26
CA GLN A 503 -16.94 17.81 8.42
C GLN A 503 -16.84 18.64 9.70
N ALA A 504 -17.92 18.60 10.50
CA ALA A 504 -17.96 19.14 11.85
C ALA A 504 -17.79 17.97 12.84
N LYS A 505 -16.85 18.08 13.75
CA LYS A 505 -16.49 17.08 14.78
C LYS A 505 -16.53 17.69 16.17
N GLN A 506 -16.84 16.83 17.14
CA GLN A 506 -16.75 17.17 18.56
C GLN A 506 -16.25 15.93 19.33
N ASN A 507 -15.12 16.04 20.00
CA ASN A 507 -14.38 14.90 20.54
C ASN A 507 -14.77 14.48 21.96
N GLY A 508 -15.85 15.03 22.50
CA GLY A 508 -16.28 14.79 23.89
C GLY A 508 -15.60 15.75 24.88
N GLY A 509 -15.92 15.58 26.12
CA GLY A 509 -15.44 16.40 27.24
C GLY A 509 -16.57 16.74 28.20
N ASP A 510 -16.24 17.22 29.40
CA ASP A 510 -17.19 17.63 30.45
C ASP A 510 -18.29 16.58 30.73
N GLY A 511 -17.93 15.29 30.69
CA GLY A 511 -18.86 14.17 30.90
C GLY A 511 -19.68 13.78 29.68
N PHE A 512 -19.45 14.38 28.53
CA PHE A 512 -20.07 14.02 27.25
C PHE A 512 -19.16 13.15 26.38
N CYS A 513 -19.75 12.19 25.69
CA CYS A 513 -19.11 11.43 24.62
C CYS A 513 -18.82 12.33 23.41
N ALA A 514 -17.92 11.91 22.53
CA ALA A 514 -17.81 12.53 21.21
C ALA A 514 -19.13 12.37 20.43
N ALA A 515 -19.43 13.36 19.60
CA ALA A 515 -20.58 13.27 18.70
C ALA A 515 -20.21 12.53 17.41
N ILE A 516 -21.17 11.83 16.81
CA ILE A 516 -21.03 11.34 15.44
C ILE A 516 -20.82 12.55 14.52
N PRO A 517 -19.72 12.61 13.75
CA PRO A 517 -19.42 13.74 12.88
C PRO A 517 -20.52 14.01 11.85
N GLN A 518 -20.75 15.27 11.55
CA GLN A 518 -21.71 15.71 10.54
C GLN A 518 -20.99 16.29 9.34
N LEU A 519 -21.41 15.94 8.14
CA LEU A 519 -20.82 16.36 6.88
C LEU A 519 -21.77 17.30 6.13
N GLN A 520 -21.24 18.42 5.65
CA GLN A 520 -21.89 19.32 4.71
C GLN A 520 -21.04 19.50 3.47
N SER A 521 -21.68 19.87 2.35
CA SER A 521 -20.97 20.21 1.14
C SER A 521 -21.49 21.53 0.57
N PHE A 522 -20.62 22.24 -0.14
CA PHE A 522 -20.96 23.45 -0.89
C PHE A 522 -20.07 23.56 -2.11
N ASN A 523 -20.56 24.24 -3.14
CA ASN A 523 -19.80 24.47 -4.36
C ASN A 523 -19.03 25.77 -4.27
N VAL A 524 -17.81 25.75 -4.79
CA VAL A 524 -16.95 26.93 -5.01
C VAL A 524 -16.89 27.19 -6.50
N THR A 525 -17.18 28.43 -6.90
CA THR A 525 -17.20 28.91 -8.29
C THR A 525 -16.39 30.20 -8.42
N GLY A 526 -16.21 30.71 -9.62
CA GLY A 526 -15.47 31.95 -9.84
C GLY A 526 -13.95 31.85 -9.76
N GLY A 527 -13.43 30.68 -9.46
CA GLY A 527 -11.99 30.43 -9.35
C GLY A 527 -11.37 29.73 -10.55
N HIS A 528 -10.15 29.25 -10.35
CA HIS A 528 -9.45 28.42 -11.33
C HIS A 528 -10.07 27.03 -11.44
N SER A 529 -9.96 26.41 -12.62
CA SER A 529 -10.38 25.02 -12.80
C SER A 529 -9.54 24.08 -11.93
N THR A 530 -10.20 23.09 -11.30
CA THR A 530 -9.53 21.98 -10.63
C THR A 530 -9.14 20.85 -11.60
N GLN A 531 -9.54 20.98 -12.86
CA GLN A 531 -9.22 20.04 -13.92
C GLN A 531 -8.52 20.75 -15.06
N MET A 532 -7.44 20.16 -15.51
CA MET A 532 -6.71 20.58 -16.69
C MET A 532 -6.35 19.35 -17.51
N TYR A 533 -6.50 19.47 -18.81
CA TYR A 533 -6.17 18.43 -19.76
C TYR A 533 -5.21 19.00 -20.79
N VAL A 534 -4.40 18.13 -21.39
CA VAL A 534 -3.52 18.48 -22.50
C VAL A 534 -3.67 17.45 -23.61
N GLY A 535 -3.86 17.92 -24.83
CA GLY A 535 -3.78 17.16 -26.06
C GLY A 535 -2.78 17.80 -26.99
N GLY A 536 -2.25 17.04 -27.93
CA GLY A 536 -1.30 17.58 -28.89
C GLY A 536 -0.92 16.57 -29.97
N THR A 537 -0.04 16.99 -30.86
CA THR A 537 0.45 16.15 -31.95
C THR A 537 1.19 14.91 -31.45
N TYR A 538 1.72 14.93 -30.23
CA TYR A 538 2.39 13.79 -29.61
C TYR A 538 1.47 12.58 -29.31
N ASN A 539 0.16 12.80 -29.19
CA ASN A 539 -0.82 11.78 -28.83
C ASN A 539 -2.10 11.82 -29.68
N ASN A 540 -2.02 12.36 -30.91
CA ASN A 540 -3.14 12.50 -31.83
C ASN A 540 -4.31 13.30 -31.22
N TRP A 541 -4.02 14.34 -30.46
CA TRP A 541 -4.97 15.23 -29.80
C TRP A 541 -5.90 14.55 -28.77
N ASN A 542 -5.56 13.35 -28.31
CA ASN A 542 -6.28 12.70 -27.23
C ASN A 542 -5.98 13.42 -25.90
N MET A 543 -7.05 13.90 -25.25
CA MET A 543 -6.90 14.68 -24.01
C MET A 543 -6.42 13.81 -22.87
N LYS A 544 -5.31 14.19 -22.25
CA LYS A 544 -4.78 13.59 -21.02
C LYS A 544 -4.98 14.51 -19.86
N SER A 545 -5.48 13.98 -18.76
CA SER A 545 -5.61 14.71 -17.49
C SER A 545 -4.23 15.09 -16.97
N MET A 546 -4.13 16.33 -16.50
CA MET A 546 -2.97 16.84 -15.79
C MET A 546 -3.25 16.84 -14.28
N ILE A 547 -2.21 16.78 -13.49
CA ILE A 547 -2.30 16.92 -12.04
C ILE A 547 -1.72 18.27 -11.61
N ILE A 548 -2.23 18.81 -10.48
CA ILE A 548 -1.70 20.03 -9.91
C ILE A 548 -0.74 19.71 -8.76
N GLU A 549 0.47 20.27 -8.83
CA GLU A 549 1.46 20.17 -7.76
C GLU A 549 2.12 21.53 -7.57
N ASN A 550 2.10 22.02 -6.35
CA ASN A 550 2.65 23.36 -6.01
C ASN A 550 2.10 24.49 -6.91
N ASN A 551 0.80 24.45 -7.20
CA ASN A 551 0.10 25.37 -8.10
C ASN A 551 0.57 25.34 -9.57
N ILE A 552 1.24 24.27 -9.98
CA ILE A 552 1.67 24.05 -11.36
C ILE A 552 0.97 22.81 -11.90
N TRP A 553 0.35 22.95 -13.07
CA TRP A 553 -0.22 21.80 -13.78
C TRP A 553 0.88 21.00 -14.44
N LYS A 554 0.91 19.70 -14.18
CA LYS A 554 1.92 18.78 -14.70
C LYS A 554 1.26 17.60 -15.42
N LEU A 555 1.77 17.26 -16.60
CA LEU A 555 1.49 16.00 -17.26
C LEU A 555 2.56 15.00 -16.81
N LYS A 556 2.15 13.99 -16.04
CA LYS A 556 3.07 12.95 -15.58
C LYS A 556 3.06 11.74 -16.51
N ASN A 557 4.18 11.01 -16.49
CA ASN A 557 4.36 9.74 -17.22
C ASN A 557 4.17 9.87 -18.74
N GLN A 558 4.51 11.03 -19.31
CA GLN A 558 4.50 11.24 -20.74
C GLN A 558 5.94 11.38 -21.25
N VAL A 559 6.34 10.44 -22.12
CA VAL A 559 7.61 10.53 -22.83
C VAL A 559 7.40 11.34 -24.11
N PHE A 560 8.21 12.38 -24.29
CA PHE A 560 8.32 13.10 -25.54
C PHE A 560 9.63 12.69 -26.23
N LEU A 561 9.53 12.13 -27.42
CA LEU A 561 10.72 11.92 -28.25
C LEU A 561 11.22 13.28 -28.76
N ALA A 562 12.50 13.36 -29.17
CA ALA A 562 13.02 14.60 -29.75
C ALA A 562 12.18 15.01 -30.98
N GLY A 563 11.63 16.21 -30.97
CA GLY A 563 10.76 16.71 -32.05
C GLY A 563 10.04 18.01 -31.68
N ASN A 564 9.31 18.54 -32.64
CA ASN A 564 8.42 19.69 -32.40
C ASN A 564 7.00 19.20 -32.17
N TYR A 565 6.35 19.67 -31.14
CA TYR A 565 4.99 19.30 -30.78
C TYR A 565 4.10 20.53 -30.66
N GLU A 566 2.87 20.42 -31.17
CA GLU A 566 1.81 21.34 -30.86
C GLU A 566 1.03 20.82 -29.65
N LEU A 567 0.81 21.67 -28.65
CA LEU A 567 0.09 21.33 -27.43
C LEU A 567 -1.06 22.30 -27.22
N LYS A 568 -2.18 21.77 -26.74
CA LYS A 568 -3.32 22.56 -26.31
C LYS A 568 -3.78 22.10 -24.95
N PHE A 569 -3.99 23.05 -24.04
CA PHE A 569 -4.50 22.82 -22.70
C PHE A 569 -5.97 23.17 -22.65
N ALA A 570 -6.78 22.43 -21.90
CA ALA A 570 -8.20 22.73 -21.72
C ALA A 570 -8.67 22.31 -20.32
N ASN A 571 -9.72 22.95 -19.84
CA ASN A 571 -10.37 22.56 -18.59
C ASN A 571 -11.44 21.46 -18.77
N THR A 572 -11.62 20.97 -19.98
CA THR A 572 -12.49 19.83 -20.32
C THR A 572 -11.73 18.81 -21.16
N ASN A 573 -12.15 17.56 -21.09
CA ASN A 573 -11.50 16.45 -21.81
C ASN A 573 -11.79 16.37 -23.34
N ASN A 574 -12.48 17.38 -23.89
CA ASN A 574 -12.94 17.37 -25.28
C ASN A 574 -12.85 18.73 -25.97
N PHE A 575 -12.09 19.68 -25.43
CA PHE A 575 -11.94 21.06 -25.93
C PHE A 575 -13.25 21.88 -26.01
N THR A 576 -14.34 21.45 -25.39
CA THR A 576 -15.61 22.19 -25.40
C THR A 576 -15.68 23.28 -24.35
N GLY A 577 -14.74 23.32 -23.41
CA GLY A 577 -14.61 24.33 -22.38
C GLY A 577 -13.62 25.44 -22.77
N GLN A 578 -13.08 26.07 -21.73
CA GLN A 578 -12.00 27.04 -21.90
C GLN A 578 -10.71 26.31 -22.26
N ASP A 579 -10.02 26.77 -23.29
CA ASP A 579 -8.77 26.18 -23.74
C ASP A 579 -7.64 27.22 -23.90
N TRP A 580 -6.39 26.73 -23.86
CA TRP A 580 -5.17 27.52 -23.97
C TRP A 580 -4.19 26.80 -24.90
N GLY A 581 -3.67 27.50 -25.90
CA GLY A 581 -2.68 27.00 -26.84
C GLY A 581 -2.49 27.99 -27.99
N ASN A 582 -1.42 27.82 -28.75
CA ASN A 582 -1.07 28.77 -29.78
C ASN A 582 -1.73 28.46 -31.12
N SER A 583 -2.83 29.10 -31.46
CA SER A 583 -3.13 29.48 -32.82
C SER A 583 -4.12 30.64 -32.96
N ASN A 584 -4.80 31.07 -31.90
CA ASN A 584 -5.67 32.24 -31.98
C ASN A 584 -5.82 32.96 -30.61
N GLY A 585 -4.71 33.39 -30.04
CA GLY A 585 -4.74 34.58 -29.22
C GLY A 585 -4.91 34.50 -27.73
N LEU A 586 -4.52 33.41 -27.05
CA LEU A 586 -4.24 33.47 -25.62
C LEU A 586 -2.81 32.98 -25.39
N ASN A 587 -1.91 33.87 -25.05
CA ASN A 587 -0.50 33.62 -24.83
C ASN A 587 -0.28 32.76 -23.60
N GLY A 588 -0.04 31.47 -23.78
CA GLY A 588 0.51 30.60 -22.77
C GLY A 588 1.93 30.15 -23.18
N THR A 589 2.93 30.57 -22.44
CA THR A 589 4.27 29.98 -22.57
C THR A 589 4.31 28.68 -21.80
N ALA A 590 4.47 27.55 -22.50
CA ALA A 590 4.84 26.30 -21.85
C ALA A 590 6.35 26.34 -21.54
N GLN A 591 6.73 26.21 -20.28
CA GLN A 591 8.10 25.92 -19.88
C GLN A 591 8.25 24.40 -19.75
N GLN A 592 9.38 23.89 -20.28
CA GLN A 592 9.80 22.49 -20.12
C GLN A 592 10.15 22.15 -18.68
#